data_956c01988003fa0e45f0f7102d7722af
#
_entry.id   956c01988003fa0e45f0f7102d7722af
#
_cell.length_a   1.000
_cell.length_b   1.000
_cell.length_c   1.000
_cell.angle_alpha   90.00
_cell.angle_beta   90.00
_cell.angle_gamma   90.00
#
_symmetry.space_group_name_H-M   'P 1'
#
loop_
_entity.id
_entity.type
_entity.pdbx_description
1 polymer ?
#
loop_
_entity_poly.entity_id
_entity_poly.type
_entity_poly.pdbx_seq_one_letter_code
_entity_poly.pdbx_strand_id
1 'polypeptide(L)'
;ADYVIVSPDAAGAISPPGDAVLAAYVKANAARFSTPEYRGADYATVTLADVLPSITVSDAQISQAYDAAKPTYQVPEKRDVQQIEFKTEAEAKAARAKIQAGMPFEGLAAAMKLTDKDISLGTLAQSDLPDADRAKAIFALPVNEVSQPIKTGFGGWSLARVTKITPGVNRSLDAVKEEIRKTLTQELAANKLVDIANAFSDARSTGDDLDQAAKKSGMH
;
A
#
# COMPACT_ATOMS: atom_id res chain seq x y z
N ALA A 1 -18.76 -73.95 40.56
CA ALA A 1 -19.81 -72.94 40.46
C ALA A 1 -20.92 -73.54 39.61
N ASP A 2 -22.11 -73.65 40.16
CA ASP A 2 -23.29 -74.14 39.44
C ASP A 2 -23.91 -73.00 38.66
N TYR A 3 -24.23 -73.20 37.41
CA TYR A 3 -24.87 -72.21 36.56
C TYR A 3 -26.02 -72.80 35.80
N VAL A 4 -27.03 -71.96 35.52
CA VAL A 4 -28.20 -72.36 34.69
C VAL A 4 -28.08 -71.56 33.39
N ILE A 5 -28.18 -72.26 32.27
CA ILE A 5 -28.28 -71.70 30.95
C ILE A 5 -29.76 -71.60 30.60
N VAL A 6 -30.26 -70.36 30.37
CA VAL A 6 -31.61 -70.12 29.87
C VAL A 6 -31.44 -69.66 28.38
N SER A 7 -31.89 -70.50 27.50
CA SER A 7 -31.93 -70.21 26.07
C SER A 7 -33.12 -69.32 25.73
N PRO A 8 -33.10 -68.55 24.62
CA PRO A 8 -34.23 -67.77 24.15
C PRO A 8 -35.51 -68.60 23.94
N ASP A 9 -35.33 -69.86 23.62
CA ASP A 9 -36.46 -70.81 23.44
C ASP A 9 -37.25 -71.12 24.73
N ALA A 10 -36.62 -70.89 25.89
CA ALA A 10 -37.28 -71.06 27.19
C ALA A 10 -38.36 -69.99 27.44
N ALA A 11 -38.30 -68.88 26.72
CA ALA A 11 -39.28 -67.79 26.84
C ALA A 11 -40.63 -68.08 26.21
N GLY A 12 -40.75 -69.17 25.48
CA GLY A 12 -41.97 -69.55 24.76
C GLY A 12 -42.34 -68.58 23.63
N ALA A 13 -43.57 -68.72 23.12
CA ALA A 13 -44.06 -67.82 22.09
C ALA A 13 -44.35 -66.42 22.65
N ILE A 14 -43.55 -65.41 22.24
CA ILE A 14 -43.77 -64.03 22.59
C ILE A 14 -44.74 -63.41 21.57
N SER A 15 -45.85 -62.88 22.05
CA SER A 15 -46.81 -62.19 21.19
C SER A 15 -46.16 -60.91 20.64
N PRO A 16 -46.36 -60.59 19.36
CA PRO A 16 -45.89 -59.34 18.80
C PRO A 16 -46.40 -58.10 19.61
N PRO A 17 -45.61 -57.06 19.78
CA PRO A 17 -46.06 -55.87 20.49
C PRO A 17 -47.20 -55.21 19.70
N GLY A 18 -48.19 -54.70 20.43
CA GLY A 18 -49.33 -53.98 19.80
C GLY A 18 -48.90 -52.62 19.30
N ASP A 19 -49.67 -51.99 18.41
CA ASP A 19 -49.40 -50.74 17.71
C ASP A 19 -49.05 -49.60 18.65
N ALA A 20 -49.70 -49.53 19.83
CA ALA A 20 -49.36 -48.47 20.83
C ALA A 20 -47.95 -48.61 21.38
N VAL A 21 -47.45 -49.84 21.57
CA VAL A 21 -46.08 -50.09 22.04
C VAL A 21 -45.05 -49.75 20.93
N LEU A 22 -45.37 -50.11 19.70
CA LEU A 22 -44.57 -49.83 18.52
C LEU A 22 -44.47 -48.33 18.28
N ALA A 23 -45.54 -47.56 18.37
CA ALA A 23 -45.59 -46.13 18.24
C ALA A 23 -44.76 -45.42 19.34
N ALA A 24 -44.89 -45.89 20.59
CA ALA A 24 -44.07 -45.37 21.69
C ALA A 24 -42.56 -45.63 21.48
N TYR A 25 -42.21 -46.83 20.99
CA TYR A 25 -40.83 -47.18 20.67
C TYR A 25 -40.23 -46.33 19.55
N VAL A 26 -40.96 -46.14 18.45
CA VAL A 26 -40.55 -45.27 17.36
C VAL A 26 -40.35 -43.85 17.84
N LYS A 27 -41.28 -43.33 18.65
CA LYS A 27 -41.18 -41.97 19.22
C LYS A 27 -39.95 -41.85 20.16
N ALA A 28 -39.71 -42.80 21.03
CA ALA A 28 -38.57 -42.81 21.94
C ALA A 28 -37.24 -42.99 21.21
N ASN A 29 -37.22 -43.60 20.02
CA ASN A 29 -36.04 -43.85 19.20
C ASN A 29 -36.07 -43.07 17.89
N ALA A 30 -36.71 -41.90 17.83
CA ALA A 30 -36.94 -41.13 16.61
C ALA A 30 -35.67 -40.95 15.77
N ALA A 31 -34.51 -40.71 16.40
CA ALA A 31 -33.24 -40.57 15.70
C ALA A 31 -32.80 -41.80 14.89
N ARG A 32 -33.28 -43.02 15.23
CA ARG A 32 -32.99 -44.25 14.49
C ARG A 32 -33.93 -44.50 13.31
N PHE A 33 -35.09 -43.84 13.35
CA PHE A 33 -36.16 -43.99 12.36
C PHE A 33 -36.40 -42.74 11.52
N SER A 34 -35.57 -41.67 11.75
CA SER A 34 -35.60 -40.45 10.94
C SER A 34 -34.43 -40.46 9.98
N THR A 35 -34.67 -40.06 8.77
CA THR A 35 -33.61 -39.68 7.81
C THR A 35 -33.30 -38.21 7.98
N PRO A 36 -32.02 -37.83 7.95
CA PRO A 36 -31.67 -36.43 7.94
C PRO A 36 -32.29 -35.68 6.76
N GLU A 37 -32.69 -34.44 6.98
CA GLU A 37 -33.11 -33.58 5.88
C GLU A 37 -31.88 -33.22 5.06
N TYR A 38 -31.93 -33.46 3.77
CA TYR A 38 -30.91 -33.00 2.80
C TYR A 38 -31.50 -31.85 2.00
N ARG A 39 -30.74 -30.78 1.91
CA ARG A 39 -31.06 -29.62 1.09
C ARG A 39 -30.00 -29.45 0.02
N GLY A 40 -30.40 -29.34 -1.22
CA GLY A 40 -29.58 -28.85 -2.31
C GLY A 40 -29.57 -27.30 -2.27
N ALA A 41 -28.46 -26.69 -2.61
CA ALA A 41 -28.37 -25.27 -2.80
C ALA A 41 -27.69 -25.01 -4.14
N ASP A 42 -28.32 -24.16 -4.95
CA ASP A 42 -27.74 -23.65 -6.17
C ASP A 42 -27.12 -22.27 -5.84
N TYR A 43 -25.94 -21.99 -6.40
CA TYR A 43 -25.25 -20.72 -6.21
C TYR A 43 -24.60 -20.28 -7.50
N ALA A 44 -24.47 -18.97 -7.67
CA ALA A 44 -23.73 -18.38 -8.76
C ALA A 44 -22.46 -17.72 -8.23
N THR A 45 -21.36 -17.90 -8.94
CA THR A 45 -20.05 -17.35 -8.54
C THR A 45 -19.41 -16.59 -9.69
N VAL A 46 -18.57 -15.64 -9.33
CA VAL A 46 -17.60 -15.00 -10.23
C VAL A 46 -16.37 -14.66 -9.41
N THR A 47 -15.21 -14.92 -9.96
CA THR A 47 -13.93 -14.68 -9.30
C THR A 47 -13.09 -13.66 -10.05
N LEU A 48 -12.06 -13.15 -9.40
CA LEU A 48 -11.09 -12.25 -10.05
C LEU A 48 -10.41 -12.96 -11.25
N ALA A 49 -10.16 -14.25 -11.14
CA ALA A 49 -9.54 -15.04 -12.21
C ALA A 49 -10.40 -15.10 -13.48
N ASP A 50 -11.71 -15.09 -13.32
CA ASP A 50 -12.64 -15.12 -14.45
C ASP A 50 -12.67 -13.79 -15.21
N VAL A 51 -12.47 -12.69 -14.48
CA VAL A 51 -12.56 -11.33 -15.02
C VAL A 51 -11.24 -10.85 -15.61
N LEU A 52 -10.10 -11.18 -15.00
CA LEU A 52 -8.77 -10.72 -15.40
C LEU A 52 -8.46 -10.87 -16.89
N PRO A 53 -8.77 -12.00 -17.58
CA PRO A 53 -8.47 -12.15 -19.00
C PRO A 53 -9.22 -11.17 -19.90
N SER A 54 -10.32 -10.59 -19.41
CA SER A 54 -11.13 -9.60 -20.15
C SER A 54 -10.66 -8.16 -19.98
N ILE A 55 -9.71 -7.91 -19.07
CA ILE A 55 -9.24 -6.55 -18.78
C ILE A 55 -8.07 -6.21 -19.70
N THR A 56 -8.21 -5.09 -20.38
CA THR A 56 -7.13 -4.52 -21.20
C THR A 56 -6.81 -3.13 -20.70
N VAL A 57 -5.52 -2.90 -20.39
CA VAL A 57 -5.01 -1.59 -19.99
C VAL A 57 -4.20 -1.00 -21.13
N SER A 58 -4.63 0.14 -21.65
CA SER A 58 -3.95 0.84 -22.72
C SER A 58 -2.74 1.63 -22.21
N ASP A 59 -1.78 1.90 -23.10
CA ASP A 59 -0.63 2.74 -22.79
C ASP A 59 -1.03 4.18 -22.41
N ALA A 60 -2.15 4.68 -22.95
CA ALA A 60 -2.71 5.99 -22.56
C ALA A 60 -3.15 6.01 -21.09
N GLN A 61 -3.82 4.96 -20.59
CA GLN A 61 -4.20 4.84 -19.20
C GLN A 61 -2.98 4.74 -18.28
N ILE A 62 -1.95 4.01 -18.71
CA ILE A 62 -0.68 3.90 -17.96
C ILE A 62 0.01 5.27 -17.87
N SER A 63 0.07 6.01 -18.99
CA SER A 63 0.66 7.36 -19.00
C SER A 63 -0.12 8.32 -18.10
N GLN A 64 -1.43 8.29 -18.15
CA GLN A 64 -2.30 9.11 -17.29
C GLN A 64 -2.10 8.78 -15.80
N ALA A 65 -2.03 7.49 -15.45
CA ALA A 65 -1.79 7.07 -14.07
C ALA A 65 -0.38 7.47 -13.57
N TYR A 66 0.63 7.37 -14.46
CA TYR A 66 1.97 7.85 -14.15
C TYR A 66 1.99 9.36 -13.88
N ASP A 67 1.35 10.15 -14.75
CA ASP A 67 1.31 11.61 -14.60
C ASP A 67 0.57 12.03 -13.32
N ALA A 68 -0.51 11.35 -12.98
CA ALA A 68 -1.23 11.57 -11.71
C ALA A 68 -0.37 11.25 -10.48
N ALA A 69 0.47 10.21 -10.55
CA ALA A 69 1.36 9.77 -9.49
C ALA A 69 2.79 10.32 -9.59
N LYS A 70 3.05 11.27 -10.51
CA LYS A 70 4.37 11.82 -10.78
C LYS A 70 5.13 12.32 -9.55
N PRO A 71 4.49 12.99 -8.57
CA PRO A 71 5.17 13.40 -7.35
C PRO A 71 5.72 12.24 -6.51
N THR A 72 5.21 11.03 -6.70
CA THR A 72 5.70 9.81 -6.02
C THR A 72 6.89 9.20 -6.77
N TYR A 73 6.89 9.29 -8.10
CA TYR A 73 7.94 8.73 -8.94
C TYR A 73 9.12 9.69 -9.19
N GLN A 74 8.88 10.99 -9.05
CA GLN A 74 9.87 12.05 -9.27
C GLN A 74 9.97 12.93 -8.03
N VAL A 75 10.64 12.42 -7.00
CA VAL A 75 10.93 13.17 -5.77
C VAL A 75 12.31 13.80 -5.91
N PRO A 76 12.47 15.12 -5.82
CA PRO A 76 13.77 15.74 -5.90
C PRO A 76 14.65 15.39 -4.69
N GLU A 77 15.95 15.34 -4.90
CA GLU A 77 16.92 15.28 -3.80
C GLU A 77 16.74 16.50 -2.90
N LYS A 78 16.78 16.28 -1.59
CA LYS A 78 16.72 17.34 -0.58
C LYS A 78 17.96 17.33 0.29
N ARG A 79 18.38 18.50 0.71
CA ARG A 79 19.54 18.71 1.57
C ARG A 79 19.19 19.59 2.75
N ASP A 80 19.69 19.21 3.93
CA ASP A 80 19.67 20.08 5.09
C ASP A 80 20.88 21.00 4.99
N VAL A 81 20.63 22.29 4.87
CA VAL A 81 21.65 23.29 4.54
C VAL A 81 21.80 24.27 5.68
N GLN A 82 23.05 24.54 6.03
CA GLN A 82 23.44 25.62 6.91
C GLN A 82 24.24 26.64 6.13
N GLN A 83 24.15 27.92 6.53
CA GLN A 83 24.81 29.04 5.87
C GLN A 83 25.24 30.08 6.87
N ILE A 84 26.41 30.68 6.64
CA ILE A 84 26.87 31.88 7.32
C ILE A 84 27.15 32.96 6.26
N GLU A 85 26.61 34.15 6.48
CA GLU A 85 26.76 35.27 5.56
C GLU A 85 27.89 36.23 5.98
N PHE A 86 28.53 36.82 4.97
CA PHE A 86 29.65 37.77 5.11
C PHE A 86 29.41 38.95 4.18
N LYS A 87 29.96 40.11 4.59
CA LYS A 87 29.86 41.33 3.77
C LYS A 87 30.78 41.30 2.57
N THR A 88 31.94 40.67 2.72
CA THR A 88 33.00 40.67 1.70
C THR A 88 33.51 39.24 1.44
N GLU A 89 34.05 39.02 0.24
CA GLU A 89 34.74 37.79 -0.13
C GLU A 89 35.95 37.49 0.77
N ALA A 90 36.67 38.52 1.14
CA ALA A 90 37.86 38.41 2.00
C ALA A 90 37.48 37.83 3.39
N GLU A 91 36.38 38.31 3.98
CA GLU A 91 35.86 37.79 5.24
C GLU A 91 35.44 36.32 5.11
N ALA A 92 34.72 35.96 4.04
CA ALA A 92 34.31 34.57 3.79
C ALA A 92 35.52 33.63 3.57
N LYS A 93 36.54 34.08 2.83
CA LYS A 93 37.80 33.33 2.66
C LYS A 93 38.55 33.14 3.98
N ALA A 94 38.67 34.19 4.79
CA ALA A 94 39.29 34.10 6.11
C ALA A 94 38.55 33.18 7.06
N ALA A 95 37.21 33.22 7.04
CA ALA A 95 36.36 32.34 7.81
C ALA A 95 36.51 30.86 7.36
N ARG A 96 36.54 30.60 6.05
CA ARG A 96 36.78 29.28 5.51
C ARG A 96 38.17 28.74 5.89
N ALA A 97 39.20 29.57 5.88
CA ALA A 97 40.53 29.15 6.32
C ALA A 97 40.56 28.71 7.79
N LYS A 98 39.79 29.36 8.67
CA LYS A 98 39.65 28.92 10.08
C LYS A 98 39.01 27.55 10.17
N ILE A 99 37.99 27.28 9.37
CA ILE A 99 37.34 25.94 9.31
C ILE A 99 38.34 24.90 8.81
N GLN A 100 39.11 25.20 7.78
CA GLN A 100 40.16 24.32 7.26
C GLN A 100 41.27 24.05 8.28
N ALA A 101 41.52 25.01 9.19
CA ALA A 101 42.43 24.84 10.32
C ALA A 101 41.84 24.08 11.51
N GLY A 102 40.60 23.52 11.37
CA GLY A 102 39.98 22.65 12.37
C GLY A 102 38.90 23.33 13.22
N MET A 103 38.50 24.57 12.94
CA MET A 103 37.38 25.22 13.64
C MET A 103 36.06 24.59 13.14
N PRO A 104 35.16 24.09 14.01
CA PRO A 104 33.85 23.64 13.61
C PRO A 104 33.01 24.76 13.00
N PHE A 105 32.11 24.45 12.06
CA PHE A 105 31.22 25.42 11.43
C PHE A 105 30.34 26.13 12.47
N GLU A 106 29.82 25.39 13.44
CA GLU A 106 29.07 25.91 14.59
C GLU A 106 29.94 26.80 15.50
N GLY A 107 31.20 26.45 15.65
CA GLY A 107 32.17 27.28 16.38
C GLY A 107 32.40 28.63 15.72
N LEU A 108 32.46 28.66 14.39
CA LEU A 108 32.53 29.91 13.61
C LEU A 108 31.23 30.75 13.78
N ALA A 109 30.06 30.09 13.72
CA ALA A 109 28.78 30.75 13.94
C ALA A 109 28.69 31.36 15.34
N ALA A 110 29.07 30.60 16.37
CA ALA A 110 29.10 31.09 17.76
C ALA A 110 30.04 32.30 17.94
N ALA A 111 31.22 32.30 17.30
CA ALA A 111 32.13 33.42 17.31
C ALA A 111 31.53 34.69 16.66
N MET A 112 30.57 34.51 15.74
CA MET A 112 29.80 35.60 15.12
C MET A 112 28.50 35.90 15.86
N LYS A 113 28.25 35.26 17.01
CA LYS A 113 27.04 35.38 17.83
C LYS A 113 25.76 34.89 17.10
N LEU A 114 25.90 33.94 16.18
CA LEU A 114 24.81 33.27 15.48
C LEU A 114 24.48 31.99 16.19
N THR A 115 23.18 31.68 16.27
CA THR A 115 22.65 30.40 16.78
C THR A 115 22.48 29.41 15.65
N ASP A 116 22.26 28.12 15.96
CA ASP A 116 21.99 27.08 14.98
C ASP A 116 20.75 27.43 14.12
N LYS A 117 19.78 28.12 14.70
CA LYS A 117 18.59 28.58 14.00
C LYS A 117 18.92 29.70 12.99
N ASP A 118 19.85 30.58 13.32
CA ASP A 118 20.23 31.69 12.44
C ASP A 118 21.00 31.22 11.22
N ILE A 119 21.73 30.10 11.33
CA ILE A 119 22.51 29.55 10.23
C ILE A 119 21.75 28.51 9.43
N SER A 120 20.60 27.98 9.92
CA SER A 120 19.84 26.95 9.24
C SER A 120 18.96 27.52 8.12
N LEU A 121 19.12 27.00 6.90
CA LEU A 121 18.20 27.22 5.80
C LEU A 121 17.09 26.17 5.73
N GLY A 122 17.15 25.13 6.59
CA GLY A 122 16.22 23.99 6.57
C GLY A 122 16.53 22.97 5.50
N THR A 123 15.53 22.12 5.23
CA THR A 123 15.60 21.07 4.21
C THR A 123 15.09 21.61 2.89
N LEU A 124 15.95 21.70 1.89
CA LEU A 124 15.69 22.32 0.60
C LEU A 124 15.93 21.35 -0.55
N ALA A 125 15.10 21.42 -1.58
CA ALA A 125 15.43 20.93 -2.91
C ALA A 125 16.24 21.99 -3.67
N GLN A 126 16.93 21.60 -4.73
CA GLN A 126 17.72 22.53 -5.54
C GLN A 126 16.86 23.65 -6.14
N SER A 127 15.62 23.35 -6.50
CA SER A 127 14.63 24.29 -7.03
C SER A 127 14.15 25.34 -6.04
N ASP A 128 14.32 25.09 -4.73
CA ASP A 128 13.86 25.99 -3.67
C ASP A 128 14.83 27.17 -3.46
N LEU A 129 16.03 27.09 -4.06
CA LEU A 129 17.04 28.14 -4.04
C LEU A 129 16.88 29.04 -5.26
N PRO A 130 16.62 30.36 -5.07
CA PRO A 130 16.32 31.28 -6.18
C PRO A 130 17.54 31.59 -7.07
N ASP A 131 18.76 31.43 -6.55
CA ASP A 131 20.00 31.63 -7.26
C ASP A 131 20.55 30.30 -7.76
N ALA A 132 20.54 30.11 -9.08
CA ALA A 132 20.92 28.84 -9.73
C ALA A 132 22.40 28.47 -9.51
N ASP A 133 23.30 29.45 -9.50
CA ASP A 133 24.74 29.20 -9.29
C ASP A 133 25.01 28.78 -7.84
N ARG A 134 24.35 29.46 -6.90
CA ARG A 134 24.39 29.08 -5.48
C ARG A 134 23.77 27.73 -5.25
N ALA A 135 22.60 27.42 -5.84
CA ALA A 135 21.95 26.13 -5.77
C ALA A 135 22.89 25.03 -6.27
N LYS A 136 23.52 25.22 -7.42
CA LYS A 136 24.48 24.28 -7.99
C LYS A 136 25.70 24.08 -7.07
N ALA A 137 26.23 25.15 -6.51
CA ALA A 137 27.38 25.06 -5.61
C ALA A 137 27.04 24.28 -4.32
N ILE A 138 25.87 24.53 -3.72
CA ILE A 138 25.41 23.83 -2.51
C ILE A 138 25.11 22.35 -2.83
N PHE A 139 24.46 22.07 -3.95
CA PHE A 139 24.12 20.71 -4.35
C PHE A 139 25.29 19.89 -4.90
N ALA A 140 26.47 20.49 -5.06
CA ALA A 140 27.71 19.78 -5.35
C ALA A 140 28.48 19.38 -4.09
N LEU A 141 28.12 19.87 -2.89
CA LEU A 141 28.84 19.60 -1.66
C LEU A 141 28.58 18.19 -1.14
N PRO A 142 29.60 17.46 -0.73
CA PRO A 142 29.44 16.30 0.15
C PRO A 142 28.90 16.70 1.52
N VAL A 143 28.38 15.70 2.27
CA VAL A 143 27.92 15.91 3.64
C VAL A 143 29.07 16.39 4.52
N ASN A 144 28.81 17.42 5.31
CA ASN A 144 29.73 18.11 6.24
C ASN A 144 30.87 18.89 5.59
N GLU A 145 30.95 18.96 4.28
CA GLU A 145 31.88 19.86 3.62
C GLU A 145 31.35 21.30 3.55
N VAL A 146 32.27 22.25 3.66
CA VAL A 146 32.00 23.69 3.58
C VAL A 146 32.39 24.21 2.19
N SER A 147 31.48 24.96 1.57
CA SER A 147 31.66 25.51 0.24
C SER A 147 32.86 26.44 0.13
N GLN A 148 33.28 26.72 -1.09
CA GLN A 148 34.00 27.97 -1.39
C GLN A 148 33.09 29.15 -1.07
N PRO A 149 33.64 30.36 -0.89
CA PRO A 149 32.80 31.54 -0.80
C PRO A 149 31.88 31.68 -2.00
N ILE A 150 30.59 31.75 -1.73
CA ILE A 150 29.54 31.86 -2.75
C ILE A 150 29.00 33.29 -2.70
N LYS A 151 28.97 33.98 -3.83
CA LYS A 151 28.38 35.31 -3.93
C LYS A 151 26.86 35.20 -3.79
N THR A 152 26.25 36.04 -2.97
CA THR A 152 24.79 36.08 -2.80
C THR A 152 24.16 37.12 -3.73
N GLY A 153 22.90 36.90 -4.11
CA GLY A 153 22.17 37.81 -5.02
C GLY A 153 22.01 39.24 -4.50
N PHE A 154 22.23 39.48 -3.20
CA PHE A 154 22.15 40.80 -2.56
C PHE A 154 23.50 41.47 -2.36
N GLY A 155 24.54 40.96 -3.02
CA GLY A 155 25.88 41.62 -3.02
C GLY A 155 26.80 41.18 -1.89
N GLY A 156 26.39 40.28 -1.01
CA GLY A 156 27.21 39.67 0.03
C GLY A 156 27.85 38.35 -0.43
N TRP A 157 28.45 37.66 0.53
CA TRP A 157 29.10 36.38 0.36
C TRP A 157 28.63 35.40 1.43
N SER A 158 28.62 34.11 1.12
CA SER A 158 28.25 33.07 2.08
C SER A 158 29.17 31.86 2.03
N LEU A 159 29.28 31.20 3.17
CA LEU A 159 29.76 29.83 3.26
C LEU A 159 28.56 28.94 3.58
N ALA A 160 28.41 27.87 2.82
CA ALA A 160 27.34 26.88 3.02
C ALA A 160 27.93 25.53 3.43
N ARG A 161 27.18 24.78 4.23
CA ARG A 161 27.45 23.39 4.60
C ARG A 161 26.20 22.55 4.46
N VAL A 162 26.33 21.35 3.92
CA VAL A 162 25.27 20.35 3.87
C VAL A 162 25.44 19.40 5.04
N THR A 163 24.46 19.30 5.91
CA THR A 163 24.52 18.42 7.09
C THR A 163 23.86 17.06 6.82
N LYS A 164 22.92 17.00 5.86
CA LYS A 164 22.25 15.77 5.46
C LYS A 164 21.84 15.83 4.00
N ILE A 165 21.95 14.70 3.31
CA ILE A 165 21.41 14.49 1.97
C ILE A 165 20.32 13.45 2.05
N THR A 166 19.14 13.78 1.58
CA THR A 166 18.03 12.84 1.37
C THR A 166 17.93 12.60 -0.14
N PRO A 167 18.31 11.40 -0.63
CA PRO A 167 18.31 11.13 -2.05
C PRO A 167 16.93 11.32 -2.66
N GLY A 168 16.91 11.86 -3.85
CA GLY A 168 15.70 11.91 -4.67
C GLY A 168 15.34 10.55 -5.26
N VAL A 169 14.11 10.43 -5.72
CA VAL A 169 13.63 9.28 -6.50
C VAL A 169 13.32 9.80 -7.90
N ASN A 170 13.84 9.12 -8.90
CA ASN A 170 13.52 9.43 -10.30
C ASN A 170 13.29 8.11 -11.05
N ARG A 171 12.02 7.66 -11.02
CA ARG A 171 11.58 6.48 -11.76
C ARG A 171 10.85 6.94 -13.01
N SER A 172 11.41 6.66 -14.17
CA SER A 172 10.77 6.96 -15.45
C SER A 172 9.50 6.12 -15.67
N LEU A 173 8.65 6.57 -16.57
CA LEU A 173 7.46 5.80 -16.99
C LEU A 173 7.85 4.37 -17.40
N ASP A 174 8.88 4.22 -18.20
CA ASP A 174 9.32 2.90 -18.67
C ASP A 174 9.75 1.97 -17.50
N ALA A 175 10.37 2.55 -16.46
CA ALA A 175 10.81 1.79 -15.30
C ALA A 175 9.65 1.29 -14.41
N VAL A 176 8.48 1.93 -14.49
CA VAL A 176 7.29 1.61 -13.67
C VAL A 176 6.10 1.14 -14.48
N LYS A 177 6.22 1.07 -15.80
CA LYS A 177 5.12 0.77 -16.72
C LYS A 177 4.39 -0.53 -16.37
N GLU A 178 5.13 -1.60 -16.10
CA GLU A 178 4.54 -2.89 -15.76
C GLU A 178 3.91 -2.91 -14.36
N GLU A 179 4.49 -2.18 -13.42
CA GLU A 179 3.91 -2.00 -12.08
C GLU A 179 2.56 -1.29 -12.16
N ILE A 180 2.50 -0.18 -12.90
CA ILE A 180 1.27 0.58 -13.13
C ILE A 180 0.24 -0.27 -13.88
N ARG A 181 0.64 -0.98 -14.94
CA ARG A 181 -0.24 -1.87 -15.68
C ARG A 181 -0.88 -2.91 -14.78
N LYS A 182 -0.09 -3.57 -13.93
CA LYS A 182 -0.58 -4.57 -12.97
C LYS A 182 -1.60 -3.96 -12.01
N THR A 183 -1.30 -2.80 -11.44
CA THR A 183 -2.20 -2.11 -10.50
C THR A 183 -3.52 -1.76 -11.18
N LEU A 184 -3.48 -1.11 -12.35
CA LEU A 184 -4.67 -0.75 -13.12
C LEU A 184 -5.50 -1.98 -13.53
N THR A 185 -4.83 -3.08 -13.92
CA THR A 185 -5.52 -4.32 -14.26
C THR A 185 -6.30 -4.87 -13.07
N GLN A 186 -5.70 -4.85 -11.88
CA GLN A 186 -6.36 -5.31 -10.64
C GLN A 186 -7.53 -4.39 -10.25
N GLU A 187 -7.36 -3.09 -10.35
CA GLU A 187 -8.42 -2.10 -10.05
C GLU A 187 -9.60 -2.24 -11.02
N LEU A 188 -9.33 -2.33 -12.32
CA LEU A 188 -10.37 -2.50 -13.33
C LEU A 188 -11.09 -3.84 -13.18
N ALA A 189 -10.38 -4.91 -12.84
CA ALA A 189 -10.98 -6.21 -12.59
C ALA A 189 -11.86 -6.19 -11.32
N ALA A 190 -11.41 -5.52 -10.26
CA ALA A 190 -12.22 -5.37 -9.05
C ALA A 190 -13.51 -4.56 -9.32
N ASN A 191 -13.41 -3.46 -10.07
CA ASN A 191 -14.57 -2.67 -10.47
C ASN A 191 -15.55 -3.50 -11.32
N LYS A 192 -15.03 -4.28 -12.27
CA LYS A 192 -15.87 -5.17 -13.09
C LYS A 192 -16.57 -6.25 -12.29
N LEU A 193 -15.95 -6.78 -11.22
CA LEU A 193 -16.63 -7.70 -10.30
C LEU A 193 -17.83 -7.05 -9.60
N VAL A 194 -17.66 -5.78 -9.19
CA VAL A 194 -18.76 -5.01 -8.59
C VAL A 194 -19.89 -4.79 -9.60
N ASP A 195 -19.55 -4.46 -10.85
CA ASP A 195 -20.54 -4.28 -11.92
C ASP A 195 -21.30 -5.57 -12.20
N ILE A 196 -20.61 -6.71 -12.26
CA ILE A 196 -21.23 -8.03 -12.42
C ILE A 196 -22.17 -8.34 -11.26
N ALA A 197 -21.75 -8.09 -10.01
CA ALA A 197 -22.57 -8.32 -8.83
C ALA A 197 -23.83 -7.43 -8.83
N ASN A 198 -23.70 -6.18 -9.23
CA ASN A 198 -24.83 -5.25 -9.37
C ASN A 198 -25.79 -5.72 -10.47
N ALA A 199 -25.27 -6.09 -11.65
CA ALA A 199 -26.08 -6.60 -12.75
C ALA A 199 -26.84 -7.89 -12.36
N PHE A 200 -26.20 -8.76 -11.59
CA PHE A 200 -26.86 -9.95 -11.04
C PHE A 200 -28.00 -9.57 -10.08
N SER A 201 -27.74 -8.66 -9.15
CA SER A 201 -28.73 -8.19 -8.18
C SER A 201 -29.95 -7.55 -8.88
N ASP A 202 -29.69 -6.73 -9.90
CA ASP A 202 -30.73 -6.09 -10.71
C ASP A 202 -31.57 -7.10 -11.47
N ALA A 203 -30.93 -8.08 -12.09
CA ALA A 203 -31.65 -9.18 -12.80
C ALA A 203 -32.54 -9.96 -11.84
N ARG A 204 -32.04 -10.28 -10.63
CA ARG A 204 -32.82 -10.94 -9.58
C ARG A 204 -34.01 -10.10 -9.12
N SER A 205 -33.83 -8.80 -8.96
CA SER A 205 -34.89 -7.89 -8.52
C SER A 205 -35.99 -7.67 -9.56
N THR A 206 -35.68 -7.86 -10.84
CA THR A 206 -36.65 -7.79 -11.95
C THR A 206 -37.38 -9.13 -12.20
N GLY A 207 -37.08 -10.18 -11.44
CA GLY A 207 -37.81 -11.46 -11.43
C GLY A 207 -37.12 -12.61 -12.18
N ASP A 208 -35.89 -12.41 -12.66
CA ASP A 208 -35.11 -13.51 -13.24
C ASP A 208 -34.85 -14.61 -12.19
N ASP A 209 -34.84 -15.85 -12.57
CA ASP A 209 -34.35 -16.94 -11.73
C ASP A 209 -32.83 -16.89 -11.58
N LEU A 210 -32.26 -17.80 -10.75
CA LEU A 210 -30.83 -17.81 -10.48
C LEU A 210 -30.01 -17.99 -11.76
N ASP A 211 -30.37 -18.94 -12.59
CA ASP A 211 -29.64 -19.30 -13.81
C ASP A 211 -29.70 -18.17 -14.85
N GLN A 212 -30.88 -17.57 -15.01
CA GLN A 212 -31.08 -16.43 -15.92
C GLN A 212 -30.25 -15.21 -15.48
N ALA A 213 -30.28 -14.86 -14.18
CA ALA A 213 -29.53 -13.76 -13.62
C ALA A 213 -28.02 -14.01 -13.71
N ALA A 214 -27.55 -15.21 -13.39
CA ALA A 214 -26.14 -15.57 -13.52
C ALA A 214 -25.64 -15.44 -14.97
N LYS A 215 -26.38 -16.00 -15.91
CA LYS A 215 -26.04 -15.93 -17.34
C LYS A 215 -26.02 -14.49 -17.86
N LYS A 216 -27.01 -13.65 -17.49
CA LYS A 216 -27.07 -12.24 -17.90
C LYS A 216 -25.91 -11.41 -17.34
N SER A 217 -25.50 -11.68 -16.09
CA SER A 217 -24.41 -10.97 -15.43
C SER A 217 -23.01 -11.51 -15.75
N GLY A 218 -22.92 -12.73 -16.33
CA GLY A 218 -21.64 -13.37 -16.61
C GLY A 218 -21.06 -14.14 -15.41
N MET A 219 -21.90 -14.52 -14.44
CA MET A 219 -21.58 -15.49 -13.39
C MET A 219 -21.77 -16.92 -13.86
N HIS A 220 -21.19 -17.88 -13.15
CA HIS A 220 -21.33 -19.31 -13.38
C HIS A 220 -21.55 -20.09 -12.08
#